data_70587de258f189c9e575ce225adecde5
#
_entry.id   70587de258f189c9e575ce225adecde5
#
_cell.length_a   1.000
_cell.length_b   1.000
_cell.length_c   1.000
_cell.angle_alpha   90.00
_cell.angle_beta   90.00
_cell.angle_gamma   90.00
#
_symmetry.space_group_name_H-M   'P 1'
#
loop_
_entity.id
_entity.type
_entity.pdbx_description
1 polymer ?
#
loop_
_entity_poly.entity_id
_entity_poly.type
_entity_poly.pdbx_seq_one_letter_code
_entity_poly.pdbx_strand_id
1 'polypeptide(L)'
;MGCGIYKITNKLTNKVYIGSSVVISNREYKHFWMLQKNIHDNSHLQKSFNKHGRDNFIFEVVEYCLESELIEKENYYITFYKSNESNFGYNLATVNEFRRNTYNTEVKVKLSKHNLSKNGNINTFSLTNIKTEETFIFDNLVDGANYLIEYGFAKGIPRNVRMSISNCLRGVKLNNGYKGSIRKTCYKHKFKIIN
;
A
#
# COMPACT_ATOMS: atom_id res chain seq x y z
N MET A 1 -19.17 -3.18 3.30
CA MET A 1 -17.76 -2.74 3.29
C MET A 1 -17.60 -1.88 2.05
N GLY A 2 -17.27 -0.59 2.19
CA GLY A 2 -17.36 0.36 1.08
C GLY A 2 -16.03 0.97 0.72
N CYS A 3 -15.85 1.20 -0.60
CA CYS A 3 -14.85 2.08 -1.16
C CYS A 3 -15.30 3.54 -1.01
N GLY A 4 -14.40 4.47 -0.63
CA GLY A 4 -14.79 5.87 -0.48
C GLY A 4 -13.76 6.75 0.23
N ILE A 5 -14.22 7.95 0.56
CA ILE A 5 -13.46 9.00 1.22
C ILE A 5 -13.86 9.07 2.70
N TYR A 6 -12.88 9.26 3.56
CA TYR A 6 -13.07 9.42 5.00
C TYR A 6 -12.33 10.65 5.51
N LYS A 7 -12.74 11.13 6.67
CA LYS A 7 -12.03 12.18 7.42
C LYS A 7 -11.74 11.72 8.85
N ILE A 8 -10.64 12.20 9.39
CA ILE A 8 -10.31 12.11 10.82
C ILE A 8 -10.31 13.53 11.36
N THR A 9 -11.22 13.83 12.28
CA THR A 9 -11.41 15.16 12.85
C THR A 9 -10.88 15.19 14.27
N ASN A 10 -10.07 16.20 14.60
CA ASN A 10 -9.73 16.55 15.97
C ASN A 10 -10.79 17.50 16.55
N LYS A 11 -11.56 17.05 17.52
CA LYS A 11 -12.67 17.80 18.14
C LYS A 11 -12.24 19.10 18.84
N LEU A 12 -11.00 19.18 19.32
CA LEU A 12 -10.51 20.35 20.05
C LEU A 12 -10.04 21.46 19.12
N THR A 13 -9.54 21.12 17.93
CA THR A 13 -8.94 22.09 17.00
C THR A 13 -9.74 22.24 15.72
N ASN A 14 -10.73 21.37 15.48
CA ASN A 14 -11.49 21.25 14.25
C ASN A 14 -10.63 20.97 13.01
N LYS A 15 -9.36 20.61 13.17
CA LYS A 15 -8.49 20.22 12.07
C LYS A 15 -8.84 18.84 11.59
N VAL A 16 -8.77 18.65 10.26
CA VAL A 16 -9.14 17.39 9.62
C VAL A 16 -7.99 16.77 8.84
N TYR A 17 -8.01 15.46 8.77
CA TYR A 17 -7.23 14.67 7.82
C TYR A 17 -8.20 13.99 6.86
N ILE A 18 -7.97 14.14 5.57
CA ILE A 18 -8.75 13.49 4.50
C ILE A 18 -7.95 12.32 3.93
N GLY A 19 -8.62 11.21 3.67
CA GLY A 19 -8.02 10.05 3.02
C GLY A 19 -9.06 9.23 2.26
N SER A 20 -8.57 8.32 1.43
CA SER A 20 -9.40 7.39 0.67
C SER A 20 -9.03 5.93 0.94
N SER A 21 -9.97 5.02 0.69
CA SER A 21 -9.72 3.58 0.80
C SER A 21 -10.72 2.78 -0.01
N VAL A 22 -10.25 1.66 -0.58
CA VAL A 22 -11.11 0.64 -1.17
C VAL A 22 -11.88 -0.17 -0.11
N VAL A 23 -11.39 -0.18 1.14
CA VAL A 23 -12.04 -0.83 2.31
C VAL A 23 -11.92 0.10 3.52
N ILE A 24 -12.94 0.95 3.72
CA ILE A 24 -12.90 2.01 4.75
C ILE A 24 -12.83 1.44 6.17
N SER A 25 -13.55 0.38 6.48
CA SER A 25 -13.56 -0.21 7.83
C SER A 25 -12.19 -0.64 8.33
N ASN A 26 -11.38 -1.22 7.45
CA ASN A 26 -10.01 -1.62 7.78
C ASN A 26 -9.10 -0.40 7.96
N ARG A 27 -9.42 0.70 7.27
CA ARG A 27 -8.62 1.91 7.28
C ARG A 27 -8.73 2.67 8.59
N GLU A 28 -9.93 2.74 9.17
CA GLU A 28 -10.15 3.31 10.50
C GLU A 28 -9.29 2.61 11.55
N TYR A 29 -9.42 1.28 11.65
CA TYR A 29 -8.62 0.48 12.58
C TYR A 29 -7.13 0.72 12.40
N LYS A 30 -6.63 0.69 11.15
CA LYS A 30 -5.22 0.88 10.84
C LYS A 30 -4.70 2.24 11.27
N HIS A 31 -5.45 3.33 11.02
CA HIS A 31 -5.05 4.67 11.44
C HIS A 31 -4.89 4.75 12.95
N PHE A 32 -5.90 4.36 13.71
CA PHE A 32 -5.85 4.49 15.16
C PHE A 32 -4.82 3.55 15.81
N TRP A 33 -4.64 2.35 15.25
CA TRP A 33 -3.58 1.45 15.69
C TRP A 33 -2.19 2.07 15.48
N MET A 34 -1.91 2.64 14.29
CA MET A 34 -0.63 3.30 14.00
C MET A 34 -0.40 4.53 14.88
N LEU A 35 -1.43 5.34 15.09
CA LEU A 35 -1.37 6.51 15.97
C LEU A 35 -1.08 6.12 17.42
N GLN A 36 -1.71 5.08 17.95
CA GLN A 36 -1.45 4.57 19.30
C GLN A 36 -0.05 3.99 19.46
N LYS A 37 0.49 3.39 18.41
CA LYS A 37 1.86 2.86 18.39
C LYS A 37 2.93 3.92 18.10
N ASN A 38 2.53 5.16 17.85
CA ASN A 38 3.42 6.28 17.50
C ASN A 38 4.25 6.03 16.23
N ILE A 39 3.65 5.36 15.23
CA ILE A 39 4.28 4.98 13.96
C ILE A 39 3.46 5.43 12.73
N HIS A 40 2.59 6.42 12.89
CA HIS A 40 1.76 6.91 11.81
C HIS A 40 2.57 7.72 10.78
N ASP A 41 2.37 7.45 9.48
CA ASP A 41 3.13 8.07 8.37
C ASP A 41 2.94 9.61 8.31
N ASN A 42 1.76 10.11 8.72
CA ASN A 42 1.52 11.56 8.79
C ASN A 42 1.97 12.10 10.15
N SER A 43 3.11 12.78 10.16
CA SER A 43 3.73 13.31 11.39
C SER A 43 2.92 14.43 12.06
N HIS A 44 2.13 15.22 11.28
CA HIS A 44 1.29 16.28 11.83
C HIS A 44 0.10 15.69 12.59
N LEU A 45 -0.57 14.69 12.00
CA LEU A 45 -1.64 13.97 12.65
C LEU A 45 -1.13 13.23 13.90
N GLN A 46 0.06 12.59 13.80
CA GLN A 46 0.68 11.89 14.93
C GLN A 46 0.97 12.82 16.10
N LYS A 47 1.61 13.96 15.85
CA LYS A 47 1.91 14.95 16.89
C LYS A 47 0.64 15.47 17.55
N SER A 48 -0.40 15.74 16.78
CA SER A 48 -1.68 16.20 17.30
C SER A 48 -2.37 15.13 18.14
N PHE A 49 -2.32 13.86 17.69
CA PHE A 49 -2.87 12.73 18.42
C PHE A 49 -2.16 12.52 19.77
N ASN A 50 -0.82 12.60 19.79
CA ASN A 50 -0.04 12.49 21.02
C ASN A 50 -0.36 13.62 22.02
N LYS A 51 -0.64 14.83 21.51
CA LYS A 51 -0.95 16.00 22.35
C LYS A 51 -2.37 15.94 22.94
N HIS A 52 -3.35 15.50 22.13
CA HIS A 52 -4.76 15.65 22.48
C HIS A 52 -5.42 14.35 22.93
N GLY A 53 -4.80 13.19 22.70
CA GLY A 53 -5.33 11.87 23.08
C GLY A 53 -6.39 11.34 22.15
N ARG A 54 -6.60 10.01 22.21
CA ARG A 54 -7.51 9.24 21.32
C ARG A 54 -8.95 9.76 21.31
N ASP A 55 -9.47 10.14 22.47
CA ASP A 55 -10.90 10.48 22.66
C ASP A 55 -11.31 11.77 21.94
N ASN A 56 -10.33 12.56 21.53
CA ASN A 56 -10.56 13.78 20.77
C ASN A 56 -10.51 13.61 19.25
N PHE A 57 -10.37 12.38 18.76
CA PHE A 57 -10.34 12.09 17.33
C PHE A 57 -11.53 11.22 16.91
N ILE A 58 -12.25 11.69 15.90
CA ILE A 58 -13.39 11.00 15.29
C ILE A 58 -13.03 10.62 13.87
N PHE A 59 -13.37 9.38 13.48
CA PHE A 59 -13.30 8.91 12.10
C PHE A 59 -14.72 8.91 11.52
N GLU A 60 -14.90 9.49 10.35
CA GLU A 60 -16.18 9.58 9.66
C GLU A 60 -16.01 9.28 8.18
N VAL A 61 -16.96 8.55 7.61
CA VAL A 61 -17.06 8.40 6.15
C VAL A 61 -17.67 9.67 5.58
N VAL A 62 -16.99 10.28 4.62
CA VAL A 62 -17.47 11.49 3.93
C VAL A 62 -18.36 11.12 2.75
N GLU A 63 -17.89 10.16 1.93
CA GLU A 63 -18.60 9.71 0.74
C GLU A 63 -18.16 8.29 0.34
N TYR A 64 -19.14 7.47 -0.11
CA TYR A 64 -18.84 6.22 -0.80
C TYR A 64 -18.77 6.48 -2.31
N CYS A 65 -17.78 5.91 -2.99
CA CYS A 65 -17.58 6.11 -4.41
C CYS A 65 -16.92 4.90 -5.08
N LEU A 66 -16.80 4.93 -6.40
CA LEU A 66 -16.06 3.91 -7.14
C LEU A 66 -14.55 4.06 -6.91
N GLU A 67 -13.82 2.95 -7.04
CA GLU A 67 -12.36 2.95 -6.88
C GLU A 67 -11.67 3.90 -7.88
N SER A 68 -12.19 3.99 -9.10
CA SER A 68 -11.70 4.91 -10.14
C SER A 68 -11.84 6.39 -9.78
N GLU A 69 -12.76 6.75 -8.89
CA GLU A 69 -13.06 8.13 -8.48
C GLU A 69 -12.28 8.56 -7.23
N LEU A 70 -11.61 7.62 -6.53
CA LEU A 70 -10.98 7.88 -5.22
C LEU A 70 -10.00 9.05 -5.26
N ILE A 71 -9.16 9.14 -6.28
CA ILE A 71 -8.12 10.19 -6.37
C ILE A 71 -8.75 11.57 -6.59
N GLU A 72 -9.72 11.64 -7.49
CA GLU A 72 -10.41 12.90 -7.80
C GLU A 72 -11.17 13.40 -6.58
N LYS A 73 -11.96 12.52 -5.94
CA LYS A 73 -12.76 12.86 -4.77
C LYS A 73 -11.91 13.17 -3.53
N GLU A 74 -10.81 12.44 -3.30
CA GLU A 74 -9.89 12.76 -2.20
C GLU A 74 -9.30 14.16 -2.37
N ASN A 75 -8.86 14.54 -3.59
CA ASN A 75 -8.36 15.88 -3.89
C ASN A 75 -9.44 16.95 -3.73
N TYR A 76 -10.65 16.67 -4.21
CA TYR A 76 -11.78 17.55 -4.00
C TYR A 76 -12.01 17.86 -2.52
N TYR A 77 -12.06 16.83 -1.67
CA TYR A 77 -12.29 17.00 -0.24
C TYR A 77 -11.09 17.60 0.50
N ILE A 78 -9.85 17.33 0.07
CA ILE A 78 -8.67 18.03 0.61
C ILE A 78 -8.80 19.55 0.39
N THR A 79 -9.20 19.96 -0.81
CA THR A 79 -9.41 21.37 -1.15
C THR A 79 -10.62 21.96 -0.43
N PHE A 80 -11.74 21.24 -0.40
CA PHE A 80 -12.98 21.67 0.24
C PHE A 80 -12.78 21.95 1.74
N TYR A 81 -12.13 21.04 2.46
CA TYR A 81 -11.82 21.18 3.88
C TYR A 81 -10.53 21.98 4.15
N LYS A 82 -9.81 22.39 3.11
CA LYS A 82 -8.48 23.02 3.20
C LYS A 82 -7.51 22.22 4.08
N SER A 83 -7.62 20.90 4.05
CA SER A 83 -6.91 20.02 4.98
C SER A 83 -5.40 19.97 4.75
N ASN A 84 -4.91 20.48 3.62
CA ASN A 84 -3.49 20.68 3.30
C ASN A 84 -2.93 22.00 3.83
N GLU A 85 -3.78 22.88 4.37
CA GLU A 85 -3.35 24.11 5.06
C GLU A 85 -3.16 23.81 6.55
N SER A 86 -2.03 24.21 7.13
CA SER A 86 -1.65 23.88 8.51
C SER A 86 -2.64 24.37 9.57
N ASN A 87 -3.42 25.42 9.26
CA ASN A 87 -4.45 25.97 10.15
C ASN A 87 -5.72 25.12 10.19
N PHE A 88 -6.02 24.38 9.12
CA PHE A 88 -7.29 23.67 8.93
C PHE A 88 -7.14 22.14 8.90
N GLY A 89 -5.94 21.61 8.64
CA GLY A 89 -5.80 20.19 8.50
C GLY A 89 -4.41 19.60 8.73
N TYR A 90 -4.32 18.31 8.45
CA TYR A 90 -3.15 17.48 8.66
C TYR A 90 -2.58 16.92 7.35
N ASN A 91 -3.25 17.10 6.20
CA ASN A 91 -2.71 16.62 4.93
C ASN A 91 -1.44 17.40 4.57
N LEU A 92 -0.39 16.69 4.13
CA LEU A 92 0.89 17.30 3.80
C LEU A 92 0.95 17.80 2.36
N ALA A 93 0.15 17.21 1.46
CA ALA A 93 0.07 17.54 0.04
C ALA A 93 -1.25 17.05 -0.56
N THR A 94 -1.57 17.53 -1.76
CA THR A 94 -2.62 16.94 -2.59
C THR A 94 -2.15 15.58 -3.14
N VAL A 95 -3.09 14.64 -3.30
CA VAL A 95 -2.80 13.24 -3.64
C VAL A 95 -2.06 13.07 -4.97
N ASN A 96 -2.17 14.03 -5.89
CA ASN A 96 -1.59 13.93 -7.23
C ASN A 96 -0.06 13.91 -7.28
N GLU A 97 0.62 14.53 -6.34
CA GLU A 97 2.09 14.58 -6.34
C GLU A 97 2.70 13.32 -5.71
N PHE A 98 2.06 12.77 -4.68
CA PHE A 98 2.61 11.62 -3.96
C PHE A 98 2.24 10.27 -4.59
N ARG A 99 1.01 10.12 -5.16
CA ARG A 99 0.57 8.86 -5.78
C ARG A 99 1.02 8.69 -7.23
N ARG A 100 1.25 9.76 -8.00
CA ARG A 100 1.87 9.64 -9.33
C ARG A 100 3.24 8.98 -9.27
N ASN A 101 3.98 9.20 -8.19
CA ASN A 101 5.29 8.58 -8.00
C ASN A 101 5.21 7.10 -7.63
N THR A 102 4.07 6.60 -7.14
CA THR A 102 3.89 5.18 -6.78
C THR A 102 3.24 4.35 -7.89
N TYR A 103 2.47 4.95 -8.79
CA TYR A 103 1.75 4.21 -9.85
C TYR A 103 2.29 4.44 -11.27
N ASN A 104 3.19 5.39 -11.48
CA ASN A 104 3.77 5.61 -12.80
C ASN A 104 4.93 4.64 -13.01
N THR A 105 4.69 3.58 -13.79
CA THR A 105 5.66 2.54 -14.13
C THR A 105 6.94 3.08 -14.73
N GLU A 106 6.90 4.21 -15.43
CA GLU A 106 8.09 4.86 -16.01
C GLU A 106 9.01 5.50 -14.96
N VAL A 107 8.46 6.02 -13.86
CA VAL A 107 9.26 6.58 -12.76
C VAL A 107 9.86 5.47 -11.89
N LYS A 108 9.13 4.36 -11.70
CA LYS A 108 9.66 3.17 -10.98
C LYS A 108 10.88 2.58 -11.69
N VAL A 109 10.86 2.51 -13.02
CA VAL A 109 12.01 2.04 -13.81
C VAL A 109 13.26 2.93 -13.64
N LYS A 110 13.10 4.24 -13.43
CA LYS A 110 14.24 5.18 -13.20
C LYS A 110 14.82 5.09 -11.79
N LEU A 111 13.98 4.86 -10.76
CA LEU A 111 14.44 4.75 -9.37
C LEU A 111 15.12 3.39 -9.07
N SER A 112 14.69 2.31 -9.73
CA SER A 112 15.30 0.98 -9.54
C SER A 112 16.72 0.89 -10.08
N LYS A 113 17.08 1.67 -11.12
CA LYS A 113 18.45 1.72 -11.65
C LYS A 113 19.48 2.29 -10.66
N HIS A 114 19.05 3.05 -9.65
CA HIS A 114 19.97 3.61 -8.65
C HIS A 114 20.27 2.65 -7.48
N ASN A 115 19.42 1.65 -7.24
CA ASN A 115 19.58 0.69 -6.14
C ASN A 115 20.16 -0.67 -6.56
N LEU A 116 20.66 -0.79 -7.79
CA LEU A 116 21.13 -2.03 -8.41
C LEU A 116 22.52 -2.50 -7.95
N SER A 117 23.06 -1.99 -6.87
CA SER A 117 24.33 -2.49 -6.38
C SER A 117 24.32 -2.71 -4.86
N LYS A 118 24.50 -3.92 -4.44
CA LYS A 118 25.48 -4.41 -3.47
C LYS A 118 25.19 -5.75 -2.76
N ASN A 119 23.99 -6.38 -2.79
CA ASN A 119 23.79 -7.54 -1.90
C ASN A 119 23.09 -8.77 -2.48
N GLY A 120 23.13 -9.04 -3.78
CA GLY A 120 22.53 -10.27 -4.35
C GLY A 120 21.02 -10.47 -4.07
N ASN A 121 20.32 -9.44 -3.66
CA ASN A 121 18.90 -9.45 -3.42
C ASN A 121 18.15 -9.36 -4.75
N ILE A 122 17.05 -10.09 -4.84
CA ILE A 122 16.12 -9.98 -5.97
C ILE A 122 15.47 -8.60 -5.89
N ASN A 123 15.89 -7.66 -6.75
CA ASN A 123 15.46 -6.27 -6.67
C ASN A 123 14.23 -5.99 -7.54
N THR A 124 14.16 -6.56 -8.74
CA THR A 124 13.02 -6.37 -9.64
C THR A 124 12.60 -7.70 -10.25
N PHE A 125 11.30 -7.96 -10.28
CA PHE A 125 10.77 -9.18 -10.88
C PHE A 125 9.38 -8.94 -11.47
N SER A 126 9.04 -9.74 -12.49
CA SER A 126 7.68 -9.78 -13.03
C SER A 126 6.89 -10.94 -12.42
N LEU A 127 5.60 -10.70 -12.29
CA LEU A 127 4.59 -11.62 -11.84
C LEU A 127 3.52 -11.67 -12.92
N THR A 128 3.39 -12.82 -13.61
CA THR A 128 2.42 -13.01 -14.70
C THR A 128 1.33 -13.96 -14.23
N ASN A 129 0.09 -13.53 -14.25
CA ASN A 129 -1.06 -14.38 -13.97
C ASN A 129 -1.20 -15.43 -15.07
N ILE A 130 -1.30 -16.72 -14.68
CA ILE A 130 -1.33 -17.83 -15.66
C ILE A 130 -2.63 -17.87 -16.47
N LYS A 131 -3.72 -17.31 -15.92
CA LYS A 131 -5.03 -17.35 -16.59
C LYS A 131 -5.29 -16.13 -17.45
N THR A 132 -4.96 -14.92 -16.94
CA THR A 132 -5.25 -13.65 -17.65
C THR A 132 -4.09 -13.16 -18.48
N GLU A 133 -2.89 -13.77 -18.32
CA GLU A 133 -1.63 -13.36 -18.94
C GLU A 133 -1.18 -11.94 -18.59
N GLU A 134 -1.90 -11.26 -17.71
CA GLU A 134 -1.51 -9.95 -17.19
C GLU A 134 -0.21 -10.05 -16.41
N THR A 135 0.68 -9.08 -16.67
CA THR A 135 2.01 -9.04 -16.07
C THR A 135 2.19 -7.78 -15.25
N PHE A 136 2.60 -7.95 -14.01
CA PHE A 136 2.93 -6.88 -13.07
C PHE A 136 4.43 -6.91 -12.75
N ILE A 137 5.03 -5.74 -12.54
CA ILE A 137 6.45 -5.60 -12.20
C ILE A 137 6.57 -5.02 -10.79
N PHE A 138 7.39 -5.64 -9.97
CA PHE A 138 7.64 -5.25 -8.59
C PHE A 138 9.13 -5.05 -8.33
N ASP A 139 9.47 -3.98 -7.64
CA ASP A 139 10.87 -3.64 -7.32
C ASP A 139 11.38 -4.35 -6.06
N ASN A 140 10.51 -5.03 -5.33
CA ASN A 140 10.89 -5.80 -4.16
C ASN A 140 9.85 -6.90 -3.85
N LEU A 141 10.29 -7.90 -3.10
CA LEU A 141 9.48 -9.06 -2.74
C LEU A 141 8.32 -8.73 -1.78
N VAL A 142 8.38 -7.61 -1.06
CA VAL A 142 7.35 -7.21 -0.10
C VAL A 142 6.12 -6.73 -0.85
N ASP A 143 6.29 -5.86 -1.85
CA ASP A 143 5.19 -5.33 -2.65
C ASP A 143 4.49 -6.43 -3.44
N GLY A 144 5.25 -7.35 -4.05
CA GLY A 144 4.66 -8.50 -4.73
C GLY A 144 3.90 -9.44 -3.79
N ALA A 145 4.37 -9.63 -2.56
CA ALA A 145 3.66 -10.44 -1.57
C ALA A 145 2.37 -9.76 -1.08
N ASN A 146 2.42 -8.45 -0.83
CA ASN A 146 1.25 -7.67 -0.45
C ASN A 146 0.19 -7.68 -1.57
N TYR A 147 0.59 -7.51 -2.83
CA TYR A 147 -0.29 -7.63 -3.98
C TYR A 147 -1.02 -8.98 -4.00
N LEU A 148 -0.30 -10.10 -3.89
CA LEU A 148 -0.91 -11.43 -3.92
C LEU A 148 -1.90 -11.67 -2.77
N ILE A 149 -1.66 -11.07 -1.60
CA ILE A 149 -2.56 -11.17 -0.45
C ILE A 149 -3.79 -10.28 -0.63
N GLU A 150 -3.58 -9.04 -1.05
CA GLU A 150 -4.62 -8.03 -1.25
C GLU A 150 -5.65 -8.46 -2.30
N TYR A 151 -5.17 -9.03 -3.41
CA TYR A 151 -6.04 -9.53 -4.48
C TYR A 151 -6.52 -10.98 -4.28
N GLY A 152 -6.32 -11.54 -3.08
CA GLY A 152 -6.85 -12.85 -2.71
C GLY A 152 -6.18 -14.06 -3.37
N PHE A 153 -5.06 -13.87 -4.04
CA PHE A 153 -4.28 -14.97 -4.65
C PHE A 153 -3.49 -15.77 -3.61
N ALA A 154 -3.09 -15.14 -2.52
CA ALA A 154 -2.38 -15.78 -1.42
C ALA A 154 -3.11 -15.55 -0.07
N LYS A 155 -2.99 -16.54 0.82
CA LYS A 155 -3.46 -16.45 2.21
C LYS A 155 -2.26 -16.52 3.15
N GLY A 156 -2.36 -15.84 4.29
CA GLY A 156 -1.35 -15.89 5.34
C GLY A 156 -0.56 -14.59 5.51
N ILE A 157 0.54 -14.67 6.26
CA ILE A 157 1.37 -13.49 6.57
C ILE A 157 2.31 -13.15 5.41
N PRO A 158 2.60 -11.86 5.16
CA PRO A 158 3.44 -11.41 4.05
C PRO A 158 4.81 -12.08 3.99
N ARG A 159 5.42 -12.40 5.14
CA ARG A 159 6.72 -13.09 5.22
C ARG A 159 6.72 -14.43 4.50
N ASN A 160 5.68 -15.26 4.68
CA ASN A 160 5.60 -16.59 4.07
C ASN A 160 5.35 -16.51 2.56
N VAL A 161 4.49 -15.54 2.14
CA VAL A 161 4.24 -15.28 0.72
C VAL A 161 5.51 -14.80 0.03
N ARG A 162 6.26 -13.89 0.63
CA ARG A 162 7.55 -13.40 0.16
C ARG A 162 8.58 -14.52 0.00
N MET A 163 8.67 -15.43 0.97
CA MET A 163 9.54 -16.62 0.86
C MET A 163 9.14 -17.50 -0.32
N SER A 164 7.86 -17.72 -0.56
CA SER A 164 7.37 -18.51 -1.69
C SER A 164 7.74 -17.89 -3.03
N ILE A 165 7.58 -16.57 -3.18
CA ILE A 165 8.01 -15.82 -4.38
C ILE A 165 9.52 -15.96 -4.57
N SER A 166 10.31 -15.72 -3.53
CA SER A 166 11.78 -15.86 -3.56
C SER A 166 12.22 -17.26 -4.00
N ASN A 167 11.56 -18.29 -3.50
CA ASN A 167 11.86 -19.68 -3.89
C ASN A 167 11.52 -19.96 -5.36
N CYS A 168 10.43 -19.39 -5.89
CA CYS A 168 10.10 -19.47 -7.31
C CYS A 168 11.16 -18.79 -8.18
N LEU A 169 11.59 -17.58 -7.80
CA LEU A 169 12.58 -16.80 -8.54
C LEU A 169 13.96 -17.43 -8.53
N ARG A 170 14.36 -18.03 -7.43
CA ARG A 170 15.66 -18.73 -7.27
C ARG A 170 15.66 -20.18 -7.80
N GLY A 171 14.53 -20.68 -8.26
CA GLY A 171 14.43 -22.06 -8.74
C GLY A 171 14.69 -23.12 -7.66
N VAL A 172 14.29 -22.85 -6.42
CA VAL A 172 14.50 -23.78 -5.30
C VAL A 172 13.70 -25.06 -5.52
N LYS A 173 14.37 -26.22 -5.38
CA LYS A 173 13.73 -27.53 -5.49
C LYS A 173 12.76 -27.74 -4.31
N LEU A 174 11.60 -28.32 -4.60
CA LEU A 174 10.63 -28.67 -3.57
C LEU A 174 11.12 -29.93 -2.80
N ASN A 175 11.19 -29.82 -1.47
CA ASN A 175 11.61 -30.97 -0.62
C ASN A 175 10.48 -31.98 -0.35
N ASN A 176 9.31 -31.84 -0.95
CA ASN A 176 8.16 -32.71 -0.67
C ASN A 176 8.08 -33.90 -1.64
N GLY A 177 9.00 -34.87 -1.53
CA GLY A 177 8.86 -36.20 -2.14
C GLY A 177 8.86 -36.29 -3.67
N TYR A 178 8.69 -35.21 -4.40
CA TYR A 178 8.78 -35.15 -5.86
C TYR A 178 10.21 -34.84 -6.27
N LYS A 179 10.97 -35.87 -6.57
CA LYS A 179 12.36 -35.78 -7.03
C LYS A 179 12.45 -34.83 -8.25
N GLY A 180 13.08 -33.68 -8.05
CA GLY A 180 13.70 -32.90 -9.13
C GLY A 180 12.90 -31.79 -9.78
N SER A 181 11.67 -31.44 -9.35
CA SER A 181 10.96 -30.34 -9.95
C SER A 181 11.34 -28.99 -9.34
N ILE A 182 11.75 -28.04 -10.19
CA ILE A 182 12.01 -26.67 -9.81
C ILE A 182 10.66 -25.95 -9.71
N ARG A 183 10.41 -25.22 -8.62
CA ARG A 183 9.22 -24.43 -8.46
C ARG A 183 9.28 -23.21 -9.39
N LYS A 184 8.52 -23.24 -10.49
CA LYS A 184 8.44 -22.14 -11.47
C LYS A 184 7.24 -21.24 -11.26
N THR A 185 6.25 -21.69 -10.48
CA THR A 185 5.00 -20.99 -10.25
C THR A 185 4.54 -21.11 -8.81
N CYS A 186 3.93 -20.07 -8.26
CA CYS A 186 3.13 -20.16 -7.04
C CYS A 186 1.96 -19.17 -7.13
N TYR A 187 0.92 -19.41 -6.34
CA TYR A 187 -0.27 -18.55 -6.30
C TYR A 187 -0.89 -18.27 -7.67
N LYS A 188 -0.88 -19.25 -8.60
CA LYS A 188 -1.36 -19.14 -10.00
C LYS A 188 -0.62 -18.10 -10.84
N HIS A 189 0.62 -17.79 -10.48
CA HIS A 189 1.47 -16.83 -11.20
C HIS A 189 2.82 -17.43 -11.56
N LYS A 190 3.38 -16.97 -12.67
CA LYS A 190 4.79 -17.20 -13.06
C LYS A 190 5.62 -16.02 -12.60
N PHE A 191 6.87 -16.25 -12.22
CA PHE A 191 7.79 -15.25 -11.72
C PHE A 191 9.07 -15.25 -12.56
N LYS A 192 9.55 -14.07 -12.90
CA LYS A 192 10.80 -13.89 -13.65
C LYS A 192 11.57 -12.70 -13.09
N ILE A 193 12.88 -12.88 -12.82
CA ILE A 193 13.77 -11.77 -12.47
C ILE A 193 13.93 -10.88 -13.71
N ILE A 194 13.87 -9.58 -13.52
CA ILE A 194 14.11 -8.56 -14.54
C ILE A 194 15.47 -7.94 -14.20
N ASN A 195 16.43 -8.11 -15.11
CA ASN A 195 17.78 -7.52 -15.01
C ASN A 195 17.82 -6.13 -15.62
#